data_1e5e7887595c5a2d6c63d99e0f0e3733
#
_entry.id   1e5e7887595c5a2d6c63d99e0f0e3733
#
_cell.length_a   1.000
_cell.length_b   1.000
_cell.length_c   1.000
_cell.angle_alpha   90.00
_cell.angle_beta   90.00
_cell.angle_gamma   90.00
#
_symmetry.space_group_name_H-M   'P 1'
#
loop_
_entity.id
_entity.type
_entity.pdbx_description
1 polymer ?
#
loop_
_entity_poly.entity_id
_entity_poly.type
_entity_poly.pdbx_seq_one_letter_code
_entity_poly.pdbx_strand_id
1 'polypeptide(L)'
;MKARVKYAIAIGAALWMVPLTQAVAGIDIAAGDWKIDFSGNINAFYVDASCDHGTDNAVAGGLACTGDNSAAVRNGLLPAALVFSASTRQDNLDISATIGFYPGINSSAAAGVNGAGLPAALQTPGIDARQEFLTFGDASWGTVKLGRDIGLFAKDAILDDMTLLGVGTAGPTNIAPSNTSLGRIGLGYIYTDWEPQITYTTPNWMGFTGSFGVFQPLDDGAYTAHNSPQFQAGLAYSFGDPKSDQLTGKVWLDAVTQHAKAPSADVATNTAYGIANDVSGSGVDAGVKVDVAGLEAVVYGYYGKGIGTTGLYVLATDAVGGERKSDGGYIQVTYKLDKLKLGVSYGISDLQLADGELTSDLVRRNDSFVFGAYYGITKSLTLVGEFIDSKSKAHDGDEATEKDVALGAILFF
;
A
#
# COMPACT_ATOMS: atom_id res chain seq x y z
N MET A 1 -19.38 -20.79 -47.55
CA MET A 1 -18.20 -20.37 -46.78
C MET A 1 -18.65 -19.33 -45.76
N LYS A 2 -18.80 -19.73 -44.50
CA LYS A 2 -19.12 -18.80 -43.39
C LYS A 2 -17.86 -18.57 -42.62
N ALA A 3 -17.33 -17.34 -42.70
CA ALA A 3 -16.17 -16.90 -41.92
C ALA A 3 -16.54 -16.89 -40.42
N ARG A 4 -15.90 -17.74 -39.63
CA ARG A 4 -15.96 -17.69 -38.16
C ARG A 4 -15.01 -16.58 -37.73
N VAL A 5 -15.58 -15.47 -37.29
CA VAL A 5 -14.86 -14.43 -36.56
C VAL A 5 -14.52 -15.02 -35.19
N LYS A 6 -13.24 -15.31 -34.99
CA LYS A 6 -12.70 -15.67 -33.66
C LYS A 6 -12.54 -14.38 -32.87
N TYR A 7 -13.47 -14.12 -31.98
CA TYR A 7 -13.25 -13.15 -30.90
C TYR A 7 -12.23 -13.78 -29.95
N ALA A 8 -11.01 -13.30 -29.99
CA ALA A 8 -10.05 -13.51 -28.91
C ALA A 8 -10.51 -12.64 -27.74
N ILE A 9 -11.31 -13.22 -26.83
CA ILE A 9 -11.60 -12.61 -25.53
C ILE A 9 -10.30 -12.72 -24.75
N ALA A 10 -9.64 -11.60 -24.56
CA ALA A 10 -8.56 -11.48 -23.58
C ALA A 10 -9.19 -11.73 -22.20
N ILE A 11 -8.97 -12.92 -21.65
CA ILE A 11 -9.29 -13.25 -20.28
C ILE A 11 -8.30 -12.45 -19.44
N GLY A 12 -8.70 -11.25 -19.03
CA GLY A 12 -8.01 -10.48 -18.03
C GLY A 12 -8.21 -11.16 -16.68
N ALA A 13 -7.34 -12.12 -16.33
CA ALA A 13 -7.02 -12.27 -14.92
C ALA A 13 -6.53 -10.90 -14.50
N ALA A 14 -7.35 -10.17 -13.74
CA ALA A 14 -6.99 -8.86 -13.23
C ALA A 14 -5.89 -9.04 -12.19
N LEU A 15 -4.67 -9.26 -12.64
CA LEU A 15 -3.48 -8.85 -11.98
C LEU A 15 -3.53 -7.32 -11.96
N TRP A 16 -4.17 -6.77 -10.96
CA TRP A 16 -4.07 -5.35 -10.61
C TRP A 16 -2.70 -5.11 -9.99
N MET A 17 -1.66 -5.45 -10.74
CA MET A 17 -0.38 -4.79 -10.61
C MET A 17 -0.50 -3.53 -11.42
N VAL A 18 -0.17 -2.43 -10.80
CA VAL A 18 0.17 -1.10 -11.33
C VAL A 18 -0.05 -0.98 -12.83
N PRO A 19 -0.75 0.03 -13.32
CA PRO A 19 -0.67 0.41 -14.71
C PRO A 19 0.71 1.00 -15.01
N LEU A 20 1.73 0.17 -14.87
CA LEU A 20 2.97 0.35 -15.59
C LEU A 20 2.59 0.13 -17.05
N THR A 21 2.66 1.17 -17.86
CA THR A 21 2.56 1.10 -19.32
C THR A 21 3.72 0.29 -19.96
N GLN A 22 4.29 -0.62 -19.17
CA GLN A 22 5.17 -1.68 -19.61
C GLN A 22 4.43 -2.97 -19.32
N ALA A 23 4.00 -3.67 -20.36
CA ALA A 23 3.49 -5.01 -20.24
C ALA A 23 4.60 -5.86 -19.59
N VAL A 24 4.48 -6.09 -18.28
CA VAL A 24 5.25 -7.11 -17.60
C VAL A 24 4.68 -8.42 -18.12
N ALA A 25 5.32 -8.98 -19.14
CA ALA A 25 4.96 -10.29 -19.65
C ALA A 25 5.49 -11.31 -18.66
N GLY A 26 4.61 -11.82 -17.77
CA GLY A 26 4.88 -13.03 -17.03
C GLY A 26 5.18 -14.19 -17.99
N ILE A 27 5.76 -15.25 -17.47
CA ILE A 27 6.02 -16.47 -18.22
C ILE A 27 4.73 -17.28 -18.29
N ASP A 28 4.08 -17.28 -19.44
CA ASP A 28 2.86 -18.03 -19.69
C ASP A 28 3.16 -19.50 -20.02
N ILE A 29 2.55 -20.44 -19.32
CA ILE A 29 2.64 -21.87 -19.56
C ILE A 29 1.23 -22.44 -19.76
N ALA A 30 0.96 -23.03 -20.90
CA ALA A 30 -0.28 -23.77 -21.16
C ALA A 30 -0.17 -25.18 -20.56
N ALA A 31 -1.12 -25.56 -19.71
CA ALA A 31 -1.19 -26.85 -19.02
C ALA A 31 -2.60 -27.46 -19.15
N GLY A 32 -2.91 -28.04 -20.30
CA GLY A 32 -4.25 -28.51 -20.62
C GLY A 32 -5.25 -27.36 -20.72
N ASP A 33 -6.33 -27.42 -19.92
CA ASP A 33 -7.36 -26.37 -19.86
C ASP A 33 -6.95 -25.20 -18.94
N TRP A 34 -5.77 -25.27 -18.32
CA TRP A 34 -5.25 -24.24 -17.44
C TRP A 34 -4.16 -23.41 -18.13
N LYS A 35 -4.17 -22.12 -17.86
CA LYS A 35 -3.08 -21.20 -18.14
C LYS A 35 -2.38 -20.90 -16.83
N ILE A 36 -1.08 -21.13 -16.76
CA ILE A 36 -0.23 -20.77 -15.63
C ILE A 36 0.58 -19.53 -16.02
N ASP A 37 0.57 -18.53 -15.17
CA ASP A 37 1.42 -17.35 -15.26
C ASP A 37 2.39 -17.35 -14.08
N PHE A 38 3.66 -17.14 -14.38
CA PHE A 38 4.72 -16.93 -13.42
C PHE A 38 5.30 -15.54 -13.65
N SER A 39 5.20 -14.69 -12.66
CA SER A 39 5.66 -13.30 -12.74
C SER A 39 6.29 -12.86 -11.43
N GLY A 40 6.95 -11.71 -11.48
CA GLY A 40 7.54 -11.16 -10.29
C GLY A 40 8.43 -9.95 -10.54
N ASN A 41 9.10 -9.53 -9.49
CA ASN A 41 10.14 -8.51 -9.59
C ASN A 41 11.27 -8.77 -8.58
N ILE A 42 12.44 -8.26 -8.92
CA ILE A 42 13.57 -8.13 -8.00
C ILE A 42 14.00 -6.67 -8.03
N ASN A 43 14.21 -6.09 -6.87
CA ASN A 43 14.69 -4.72 -6.77
C ASN A 43 15.69 -4.57 -5.61
N ALA A 44 16.60 -3.61 -5.76
CA ALA A 44 17.55 -3.22 -4.73
C ALA A 44 17.92 -1.75 -4.90
N PHE A 45 17.94 -1.03 -3.79
CA PHE A 45 18.27 0.39 -3.73
C PHE A 45 19.32 0.64 -2.65
N TYR A 46 20.33 1.42 -2.97
CA TYR A 46 21.16 2.08 -1.98
C TYR A 46 20.40 3.32 -1.50
N VAL A 47 20.22 3.43 -0.20
CA VAL A 47 19.54 4.56 0.43
C VAL A 47 20.48 5.16 1.45
N ASP A 48 20.77 6.45 1.28
CA ASP A 48 21.50 7.29 2.23
C ASP A 48 20.48 8.21 2.89
N ALA A 49 20.28 8.00 4.20
CA ALA A 49 19.31 8.74 5.01
C ALA A 49 20.05 9.68 5.97
N SER A 50 19.82 10.96 5.85
CA SER A 50 20.29 12.01 6.74
C SER A 50 19.21 12.37 7.74
N CYS A 51 19.40 11.97 8.99
CA CYS A 51 18.44 12.10 10.07
C CYS A 51 18.66 13.38 10.88
N ASP A 52 17.63 13.86 11.55
CA ASP A 52 17.77 14.90 12.55
C ASP A 52 18.48 14.36 13.78
N HIS A 53 19.57 15.03 14.19
CA HIS A 53 20.42 14.58 15.30
C HIS A 53 19.92 14.97 16.70
N GLY A 54 18.78 15.62 16.82
CA GLY A 54 18.21 16.05 18.10
C GLY A 54 17.58 14.87 18.86
N THR A 55 18.09 14.56 20.05
CA THR A 55 17.43 13.60 20.96
C THR A 55 16.15 14.16 21.59
N ASP A 56 15.98 15.46 21.59
CA ASP A 56 14.83 16.18 22.13
C ASP A 56 13.69 16.33 21.09
N ASN A 57 13.90 15.84 19.87
CA ASN A 57 12.95 15.94 18.73
C ASN A 57 12.25 14.59 18.44
N ALA A 58 12.14 13.72 19.42
CA ALA A 58 11.46 12.44 19.24
C ALA A 58 9.95 12.68 19.00
N VAL A 59 9.43 12.12 17.91
CA VAL A 59 8.01 12.17 17.57
C VAL A 59 7.44 10.75 17.60
N ALA A 60 6.61 10.45 18.60
CA ALA A 60 6.00 9.12 18.74
C ALA A 60 5.04 8.85 17.57
N GLY A 61 5.34 7.84 16.75
CA GLY A 61 4.62 7.57 15.50
C GLY A 61 5.06 8.43 14.32
N GLY A 62 6.11 9.25 14.49
CA GLY A 62 6.77 9.98 13.41
C GLY A 62 7.48 9.02 12.44
N LEU A 63 7.54 9.40 11.16
CA LEU A 63 8.12 8.59 10.09
C LEU A 63 9.47 9.14 9.59
N ALA A 64 9.80 10.39 9.91
CA ALA A 64 11.14 10.91 9.74
C ALA A 64 12.06 10.36 10.85
N CYS A 65 13.28 9.98 10.48
CA CYS A 65 14.24 9.43 11.43
C CYS A 65 14.84 10.49 12.35
N THR A 66 15.24 10.03 13.55
CA THR A 66 16.04 10.82 14.50
C THR A 66 17.33 10.05 14.85
N GLY A 67 18.38 10.76 15.27
CA GLY A 67 19.64 10.15 15.66
C GLY A 67 20.67 10.16 14.54
N ASP A 68 21.41 9.07 14.38
CA ASP A 68 22.53 9.01 13.43
C ASP A 68 22.05 8.82 11.98
N ASN A 69 22.79 9.44 11.05
CA ASN A 69 22.63 9.15 9.62
C ASN A 69 22.87 7.67 9.35
N SER A 70 22.18 7.15 8.36
CA SER A 70 22.28 5.73 8.04
C SER A 70 22.35 5.48 6.54
N ALA A 71 23.00 4.39 6.16
CA ALA A 71 23.05 3.92 4.79
C ALA A 71 22.70 2.44 4.73
N ALA A 72 21.86 2.06 3.76
CA ALA A 72 21.42 0.69 3.58
C ALA A 72 21.34 0.29 2.11
N VAL A 73 21.46 -1.00 1.85
CA VAL A 73 20.99 -1.61 0.61
C VAL A 73 19.73 -2.38 0.94
N ARG A 74 18.60 -1.97 0.36
CA ARG A 74 17.27 -2.45 0.74
C ARG A 74 16.31 -2.58 -0.43
N ASN A 75 15.15 -3.22 -0.19
CA ASN A 75 14.04 -3.14 -1.12
C ASN A 75 13.39 -1.74 -1.09
N GLY A 76 12.78 -1.37 -2.21
CA GLY A 76 11.90 -0.20 -2.31
C GLY A 76 10.51 -0.45 -1.73
N LEU A 77 9.56 0.46 -2.03
CA LEU A 77 8.16 0.32 -1.60
C LEU A 77 7.53 -0.96 -2.16
N LEU A 78 7.77 -1.29 -3.42
CA LEU A 78 7.42 -2.60 -3.94
C LEU A 78 8.44 -3.62 -3.44
N PRO A 79 8.05 -4.65 -2.66
CA PRO A 79 8.97 -5.71 -2.27
C PRO A 79 9.41 -6.52 -3.49
N ALA A 80 10.47 -7.32 -3.37
CA ALA A 80 10.67 -8.41 -4.32
C ALA A 80 9.45 -9.33 -4.31
N ALA A 81 9.12 -9.93 -5.45
CA ALA A 81 7.92 -10.75 -5.58
C ALA A 81 8.14 -11.96 -6.47
N LEU A 82 7.54 -13.08 -6.08
CA LEU A 82 7.35 -14.29 -6.88
C LEU A 82 5.86 -14.62 -6.84
N VAL A 83 5.18 -14.50 -7.97
CA VAL A 83 3.74 -14.71 -8.07
C VAL A 83 3.44 -15.82 -9.05
N PHE A 84 2.65 -16.79 -8.61
CA PHE A 84 2.10 -17.87 -9.41
C PHE A 84 0.61 -17.68 -9.53
N SER A 85 0.10 -17.62 -10.75
CA SER A 85 -1.33 -17.59 -11.02
C SER A 85 -1.70 -18.72 -11.95
N ALA A 86 -2.81 -19.39 -11.66
CA ALA A 86 -3.40 -20.38 -12.54
C ALA A 86 -4.82 -19.97 -12.88
N SER A 87 -5.21 -20.02 -14.15
CA SER A 87 -6.55 -19.63 -14.59
C SER A 87 -7.12 -20.61 -15.61
N THR A 88 -8.44 -20.74 -15.61
CA THR A 88 -9.19 -21.59 -16.53
C THR A 88 -10.60 -21.05 -16.72
N ARG A 89 -11.29 -21.51 -17.76
CA ARG A 89 -12.74 -21.31 -17.91
C ARG A 89 -13.43 -22.64 -17.98
N GLN A 90 -14.31 -22.92 -17.02
CA GLN A 90 -15.08 -24.15 -16.90
C GLN A 90 -16.56 -23.84 -16.66
N ASP A 91 -17.45 -24.50 -17.34
CA ASP A 91 -18.92 -24.36 -17.18
C ASP A 91 -19.40 -22.90 -17.19
N ASN A 92 -18.80 -22.07 -18.05
CA ASN A 92 -19.02 -20.61 -18.16
C ASN A 92 -18.54 -19.76 -16.97
N LEU A 93 -17.75 -20.32 -16.06
CA LEU A 93 -17.07 -19.59 -15.00
C LEU A 93 -15.60 -19.37 -15.36
N ASP A 94 -15.14 -18.13 -15.23
CA ASP A 94 -13.73 -17.81 -15.18
C ASP A 94 -13.24 -18.09 -13.76
N ILE A 95 -12.26 -18.94 -13.62
CA ILE A 95 -11.73 -19.39 -12.32
C ILE A 95 -10.24 -19.09 -12.30
N SER A 96 -9.74 -18.54 -11.20
CA SER A 96 -8.30 -18.38 -10.99
C SER A 96 -7.88 -18.65 -9.56
N ALA A 97 -6.60 -18.97 -9.37
CA ALA A 97 -5.93 -19.01 -8.08
C ALA A 97 -4.59 -18.29 -8.20
N THR A 98 -4.21 -17.53 -7.15
CA THR A 98 -2.96 -16.77 -7.09
C THR A 98 -2.29 -17.01 -5.76
N ILE A 99 -0.97 -17.27 -5.79
CA ILE A 99 -0.10 -17.35 -4.62
C ILE A 99 1.12 -16.48 -4.88
N GLY A 100 1.40 -15.53 -3.96
CA GLY A 100 2.51 -14.60 -4.05
C GLY A 100 3.38 -14.61 -2.80
N PHE A 101 4.70 -14.71 -3.00
CA PHE A 101 5.72 -14.61 -1.96
C PHE A 101 6.55 -13.36 -2.15
N TYR A 102 6.81 -12.64 -1.05
CA TYR A 102 7.46 -11.33 -1.07
C TYR A 102 8.68 -11.32 -0.16
N PRO A 103 9.83 -11.85 -0.64
CA PRO A 103 11.06 -11.88 0.14
C PRO A 103 11.69 -10.49 0.27
N GLY A 104 12.34 -10.25 1.41
CA GLY A 104 13.18 -9.09 1.64
C GLY A 104 14.64 -9.37 1.32
N ILE A 105 15.42 -8.31 1.11
CA ILE A 105 16.88 -8.38 0.99
C ILE A 105 17.60 -7.77 2.18
N ASN A 106 16.92 -6.92 2.97
CA ASN A 106 17.56 -6.28 4.11
C ASN A 106 17.72 -7.27 5.29
N SER A 107 18.86 -7.24 5.91
CA SER A 107 19.06 -7.85 7.23
C SER A 107 18.60 -6.85 8.28
N SER A 108 17.54 -7.15 9.04
CA SER A 108 17.12 -6.32 10.16
C SER A 108 17.25 -7.07 11.48
N ALA A 109 17.56 -6.36 12.55
CA ALA A 109 17.67 -6.95 13.89
C ALA A 109 16.36 -7.58 14.38
N ALA A 110 15.21 -7.17 13.83
CA ALA A 110 13.91 -7.72 14.16
C ALA A 110 13.64 -9.08 13.51
N ALA A 111 14.35 -9.42 12.42
CA ALA A 111 14.16 -10.67 11.68
C ALA A 111 15.15 -11.78 12.11
N GLY A 112 16.08 -11.50 13.01
CA GLY A 112 17.18 -12.39 13.35
C GLY A 112 17.26 -12.82 14.80
N VAL A 113 18.04 -13.85 15.02
CA VAL A 113 18.39 -14.38 16.31
C VAL A 113 19.16 -13.32 17.11
N ASN A 114 18.48 -12.63 18.00
CA ASN A 114 19.04 -11.75 19.04
C ASN A 114 20.17 -10.83 18.59
N GLY A 115 19.93 -9.56 18.52
CA GLY A 115 20.84 -8.47 18.18
C GLY A 115 22.19 -8.36 18.91
N ALA A 116 22.73 -9.43 19.43
CA ALA A 116 23.97 -9.49 20.14
C ALA A 116 25.14 -9.78 19.19
N GLY A 117 25.44 -8.85 18.25
CA GLY A 117 26.69 -8.87 17.52
C GLY A 117 26.92 -10.04 16.55
N LEU A 118 25.86 -10.74 16.15
CA LEU A 118 25.98 -11.81 15.15
C LEU A 118 26.18 -11.22 13.74
N PRO A 119 26.98 -11.90 12.88
CA PRO A 119 27.13 -11.47 11.49
C PRO A 119 25.78 -11.37 10.77
N ALA A 120 25.63 -10.39 9.89
CA ALA A 120 24.40 -10.16 9.13
C ALA A 120 23.90 -11.39 8.36
N ALA A 121 24.81 -12.29 7.94
CA ALA A 121 24.46 -13.56 7.30
C ALA A 121 23.62 -14.52 8.18
N LEU A 122 23.60 -14.31 9.49
CA LEU A 122 22.75 -15.07 10.41
C LEU A 122 21.42 -14.39 10.72
N GLN A 123 21.19 -13.20 10.18
CA GLN A 123 19.93 -12.47 10.24
C GLN A 123 19.20 -12.69 8.92
N THR A 124 18.21 -13.58 8.92
CA THR A 124 17.45 -13.87 7.70
C THR A 124 16.46 -12.76 7.39
N PRO A 125 16.40 -12.26 6.14
CA PRO A 125 15.30 -11.40 5.71
C PRO A 125 13.98 -12.15 5.78
N GLY A 126 12.88 -11.42 6.02
CA GLY A 126 11.54 -11.98 6.08
C GLY A 126 11.01 -12.38 4.70
N ILE A 127 10.03 -13.28 4.70
CA ILE A 127 9.21 -13.60 3.52
C ILE A 127 7.75 -13.42 3.93
N ASP A 128 7.04 -12.54 3.24
CA ASP A 128 5.60 -12.38 3.42
C ASP A 128 4.84 -13.21 2.39
N ALA A 129 3.76 -13.87 2.81
CA ALA A 129 2.75 -14.45 1.95
C ALA A 129 1.57 -13.47 1.85
N ARG A 130 1.69 -12.43 1.04
CA ARG A 130 0.70 -11.33 0.95
C ARG A 130 -0.49 -11.70 0.09
N GLN A 131 -0.33 -12.57 -0.91
CA GLN A 131 -1.38 -13.00 -1.81
C GLN A 131 -1.55 -14.51 -1.73
N GLU A 132 -2.76 -14.93 -1.39
CA GLU A 132 -3.21 -16.30 -1.37
C GLU A 132 -4.73 -16.27 -1.55
N PHE A 133 -5.20 -16.27 -2.80
CA PHE A 133 -6.62 -16.16 -3.08
C PHE A 133 -7.05 -16.92 -4.31
N LEU A 134 -8.34 -17.20 -4.38
CA LEU A 134 -9.01 -17.66 -5.59
C LEU A 134 -10.06 -16.63 -6.04
N THR A 135 -10.35 -16.65 -7.33
CA THR A 135 -11.50 -15.90 -7.88
C THR A 135 -12.36 -16.83 -8.73
N PHE A 136 -13.65 -16.50 -8.77
CA PHE A 136 -14.56 -17.06 -9.76
C PHE A 136 -15.60 -16.03 -10.18
N GLY A 137 -16.03 -16.09 -11.43
CA GLY A 137 -16.93 -15.09 -11.95
C GLY A 137 -17.26 -15.27 -13.41
N ASP A 138 -18.03 -14.30 -13.94
CA ASP A 138 -18.32 -14.16 -15.35
C ASP A 138 -18.56 -12.69 -15.70
N ALA A 139 -18.26 -12.33 -16.93
CA ALA A 139 -18.42 -10.95 -17.40
C ALA A 139 -19.84 -10.40 -17.25
N SER A 140 -20.86 -11.25 -17.13
CA SER A 140 -22.26 -10.85 -17.02
C SER A 140 -22.70 -10.49 -15.60
N TRP A 141 -22.07 -11.08 -14.58
CA TRP A 141 -22.45 -10.87 -13.18
C TRP A 141 -21.32 -10.45 -12.26
N GLY A 142 -20.06 -10.43 -12.74
CA GLY A 142 -18.92 -9.96 -11.96
C GLY A 142 -18.08 -11.08 -11.37
N THR A 143 -17.28 -10.76 -10.36
CA THR A 143 -16.26 -11.67 -9.79
C THR A 143 -16.31 -11.68 -8.27
N VAL A 144 -16.25 -12.88 -7.70
CA VAL A 144 -16.04 -13.10 -6.26
C VAL A 144 -14.59 -13.48 -6.04
N LYS A 145 -13.95 -12.88 -5.05
CA LYS A 145 -12.60 -13.21 -4.56
C LYS A 145 -12.69 -13.73 -3.13
N LEU A 146 -11.96 -14.80 -2.83
CA LEU A 146 -11.82 -15.38 -1.50
C LEU A 146 -10.34 -15.64 -1.20
N GLY A 147 -9.87 -15.20 -0.05
CA GLY A 147 -8.49 -15.41 0.41
C GLY A 147 -7.83 -14.10 0.85
N ARG A 148 -6.51 -14.08 0.90
CA ARG A 148 -5.71 -12.92 1.29
C ARG A 148 -5.29 -12.12 0.05
N ASP A 149 -5.59 -10.84 0.03
CA ASP A 149 -5.15 -9.89 -0.99
C ASP A 149 -5.21 -8.47 -0.42
N ILE A 150 -4.75 -7.47 -1.19
CA ILE A 150 -4.81 -6.07 -0.80
C ILE A 150 -6.26 -5.63 -0.50
N GLY A 151 -6.46 -4.83 0.56
CA GLY A 151 -7.75 -4.24 0.90
C GLY A 151 -8.28 -3.30 -0.18
N LEU A 152 -9.50 -2.77 -0.02
CA LEU A 152 -10.11 -1.83 -0.98
C LEU A 152 -9.78 -0.37 -0.63
N PHE A 153 -9.91 0.00 0.65
CA PHE A 153 -9.65 1.36 1.15
C PHE A 153 -8.18 1.74 0.92
N ALA A 154 -7.92 2.91 0.35
CA ALA A 154 -6.60 3.43 -0.01
C ALA A 154 -5.77 2.56 -1.00
N LYS A 155 -6.34 1.52 -1.57
CA LYS A 155 -5.67 0.65 -2.55
C LYS A 155 -5.19 1.43 -3.77
N ASP A 156 -6.06 2.24 -4.34
CA ASP A 156 -5.73 3.01 -5.54
C ASP A 156 -4.70 4.10 -5.24
N ALA A 157 -4.66 4.63 -4.02
CA ALA A 157 -3.64 5.59 -3.60
C ALA A 157 -2.22 5.00 -3.65
N ILE A 158 -2.00 3.81 -3.08
CA ILE A 158 -0.67 3.16 -3.13
C ILE A 158 -0.33 2.66 -4.52
N LEU A 159 -1.30 2.16 -5.30
CA LEU A 159 -1.06 1.64 -6.64
C LEU A 159 -0.75 2.74 -7.67
N ASP A 160 -1.21 3.96 -7.45
CA ASP A 160 -0.96 5.12 -8.30
C ASP A 160 0.18 6.03 -7.76
N ASP A 161 0.81 5.66 -6.64
CA ASP A 161 1.99 6.35 -6.09
C ASP A 161 3.23 6.15 -6.98
N MET A 162 3.89 7.22 -7.40
CA MET A 162 5.09 7.12 -8.23
C MET A 162 6.25 6.40 -7.52
N THR A 163 6.31 6.50 -6.18
CA THR A 163 7.35 5.85 -5.38
C THR A 163 7.22 4.33 -5.31
N LEU A 164 6.15 3.76 -5.85
CA LEU A 164 5.98 2.31 -5.97
C LEU A 164 7.11 1.65 -6.78
N LEU A 165 7.73 2.38 -7.72
CA LEU A 165 8.90 1.92 -8.48
C LEU A 165 10.23 2.21 -7.78
N GLY A 166 10.21 2.98 -6.71
CA GLY A 166 11.36 3.44 -5.95
C GLY A 166 11.27 3.11 -4.47
N VAL A 167 11.64 4.05 -3.65
CA VAL A 167 11.75 3.90 -2.20
C VAL A 167 10.77 4.82 -1.47
N GLY A 168 10.64 6.08 -1.93
CA GLY A 168 10.00 7.11 -1.14
C GLY A 168 10.67 7.26 0.23
N THR A 169 9.90 7.53 1.28
CA THR A 169 10.46 7.63 2.64
C THR A 169 10.98 6.26 3.09
N ALA A 170 12.24 6.23 3.55
CA ALA A 170 12.85 5.02 4.08
C ALA A 170 12.22 4.59 5.40
N GLY A 171 11.79 5.56 6.21
CA GLY A 171 11.18 5.38 7.52
C GLY A 171 12.18 5.56 8.66
N PRO A 172 11.70 5.55 9.90
CA PRO A 172 12.50 5.93 11.09
C PRO A 172 13.74 5.05 11.30
N THR A 173 13.82 3.92 10.63
CA THR A 173 15.03 3.10 10.55
C THR A 173 15.23 2.65 9.11
N ASN A 174 16.33 3.03 8.50
CA ASN A 174 16.63 2.72 7.08
C ASN A 174 16.83 1.21 6.77
N ILE A 175 16.48 0.31 7.68
CA ILE A 175 16.62 -1.15 7.53
C ILE A 175 15.33 -1.93 7.80
N ALA A 176 14.28 -1.29 8.26
CA ALA A 176 12.99 -1.93 8.56
C ALA A 176 11.85 -1.16 7.86
N PRO A 177 10.82 -1.86 7.41
CA PRO A 177 10.67 -3.34 7.30
C PRO A 177 11.70 -3.98 6.37
N SER A 178 11.95 -5.29 6.54
CA SER A 178 13.04 -5.99 5.84
C SER A 178 12.80 -6.23 4.36
N ASN A 179 11.57 -6.11 3.88
CA ASN A 179 11.19 -6.39 2.49
C ASN A 179 10.51 -5.21 1.77
N THR A 180 10.35 -4.07 2.41
CA THR A 180 9.71 -2.89 1.83
C THR A 180 10.20 -1.60 2.49
N SER A 181 10.13 -0.47 1.78
CA SER A 181 10.17 0.88 2.35
C SER A 181 8.77 1.38 2.65
N LEU A 182 8.61 2.63 3.06
CA LEU A 182 7.30 3.21 3.35
C LEU A 182 6.68 3.93 2.15
N GLY A 183 7.49 4.39 1.18
CA GLY A 183 6.94 5.20 0.09
C GLY A 183 6.24 6.45 0.63
N ARG A 184 4.92 6.52 0.48
CA ARG A 184 4.04 7.54 1.07
C ARG A 184 3.07 6.96 2.12
N ILE A 185 3.30 5.75 2.59
CA ILE A 185 2.53 5.17 3.70
C ILE A 185 2.67 6.06 4.93
N GLY A 186 1.56 6.61 5.43
CA GLY A 186 1.53 7.55 6.55
C GLY A 186 2.04 8.96 6.23
N LEU A 187 2.31 9.26 4.96
CA LEU A 187 2.81 10.54 4.43
C LEU A 187 1.98 10.98 3.20
N GLY A 188 0.71 10.64 3.17
CA GLY A 188 -0.22 10.94 2.09
C GLY A 188 -1.38 9.97 2.01
N TYR A 189 -1.21 8.73 2.42
CA TYR A 189 -2.29 7.74 2.54
C TYR A 189 -2.05 6.80 3.71
N ILE A 190 -3.11 6.14 4.18
CA ILE A 190 -3.04 5.04 5.15
C ILE A 190 -2.78 3.74 4.37
N TYR A 191 -1.89 2.89 4.89
CA TYR A 191 -1.67 1.56 4.31
C TYR A 191 -2.91 0.68 4.48
N THR A 192 -3.43 0.21 3.34
CA THR A 192 -4.65 -0.61 3.29
C THR A 192 -4.48 -2.01 3.87
N ASP A 193 -3.22 -2.50 3.94
CA ASP A 193 -2.82 -3.85 4.31
C ASP A 193 -3.28 -4.95 3.33
N TRP A 194 -2.80 -6.17 3.59
CA TRP A 194 -3.13 -7.40 2.89
C TRP A 194 -3.94 -8.28 3.83
N GLU A 195 -5.24 -8.39 3.56
CA GLU A 195 -6.20 -8.93 4.50
C GLU A 195 -6.91 -10.16 3.94
N PRO A 196 -7.19 -11.19 4.78
CA PRO A 196 -8.16 -12.22 4.43
C PRO A 196 -9.51 -11.58 4.14
N GLN A 197 -10.12 -11.94 3.00
CA GLN A 197 -11.31 -11.26 2.50
C GLN A 197 -12.22 -12.17 1.70
N ILE A 198 -13.50 -11.81 1.65
CA ILE A 198 -14.48 -12.26 0.66
C ILE A 198 -15.03 -10.99 0.02
N THR A 199 -14.66 -10.76 -1.24
CA THR A 199 -14.98 -9.51 -1.95
C THR A 199 -15.69 -9.83 -3.27
N TYR A 200 -16.75 -9.09 -3.54
CA TYR A 200 -17.42 -9.09 -4.83
C TYR A 200 -17.11 -7.81 -5.59
N THR A 201 -16.83 -7.96 -6.88
CA THR A 201 -16.64 -6.82 -7.82
C THR A 201 -17.61 -6.97 -8.99
N THR A 202 -18.34 -5.90 -9.28
CA THR A 202 -19.32 -5.85 -10.37
C THR A 202 -18.63 -5.99 -11.74
N PRO A 203 -19.35 -6.38 -12.80
CA PRO A 203 -18.89 -6.14 -14.16
C PRO A 203 -18.61 -4.66 -14.39
N ASN A 204 -17.71 -4.37 -15.34
CA ASN A 204 -17.54 -3.01 -15.83
C ASN A 204 -18.80 -2.59 -16.62
N TRP A 205 -19.47 -1.57 -16.12
CA TRP A 205 -20.63 -1.00 -16.81
C TRP A 205 -20.31 0.43 -17.27
N MET A 206 -19.99 0.57 -18.56
CA MET A 206 -19.67 1.86 -19.19
C MET A 206 -18.56 2.66 -18.45
N GLY A 207 -17.57 1.97 -17.92
CA GLY A 207 -16.48 2.55 -17.13
C GLY A 207 -16.64 2.45 -15.62
N PHE A 208 -17.86 2.19 -15.11
CA PHE A 208 -18.11 2.04 -13.68
C PHE A 208 -17.87 0.62 -13.21
N THR A 209 -17.20 0.50 -12.05
CA THR A 209 -17.02 -0.75 -11.28
C THR A 209 -17.28 -0.46 -9.82
N GLY A 210 -17.96 -1.37 -9.14
CA GLY A 210 -18.19 -1.34 -7.70
C GLY A 210 -17.60 -2.59 -7.05
N SER A 211 -17.01 -2.46 -5.88
CA SER A 211 -16.53 -3.56 -5.06
C SER A 211 -17.06 -3.45 -3.64
N PHE A 212 -17.34 -4.58 -3.02
CA PHE A 212 -17.75 -4.66 -1.62
C PHE A 212 -17.25 -5.98 -1.04
N GLY A 213 -16.79 -5.94 0.20
CA GLY A 213 -16.28 -7.15 0.86
C GLY A 213 -16.35 -7.12 2.37
N VAL A 214 -16.21 -8.32 2.92
CA VAL A 214 -15.95 -8.56 4.34
C VAL A 214 -14.51 -8.98 4.50
N PHE A 215 -13.86 -8.41 5.51
CA PHE A 215 -12.44 -8.57 5.76
C PHE A 215 -12.21 -9.06 7.19
N GLN A 216 -11.09 -9.72 7.41
CA GLN A 216 -10.65 -10.02 8.76
C GLN A 216 -10.39 -8.70 9.49
N PRO A 217 -10.98 -8.48 10.67
CA PRO A 217 -10.71 -7.28 11.44
C PRO A 217 -9.25 -7.20 11.86
N LEU A 218 -8.73 -5.98 11.94
CA LEU A 218 -7.41 -5.65 12.45
C LEU A 218 -7.50 -5.23 13.92
N ASP A 219 -6.43 -5.48 14.68
CA ASP A 219 -6.35 -5.04 16.06
C ASP A 219 -6.21 -3.51 16.13
N ASP A 220 -6.88 -2.89 17.11
CA ASP A 220 -6.78 -1.47 17.42
C ASP A 220 -6.16 -1.31 18.81
N GLY A 221 -4.84 -1.28 18.88
CA GLY A 221 -4.10 -1.21 20.13
C GLY A 221 -4.46 -2.35 21.11
N ALA A 222 -5.14 -2.02 22.23
CA ALA A 222 -5.58 -2.98 23.22
C ALA A 222 -6.89 -3.70 22.86
N TYR A 223 -7.56 -3.30 21.78
CA TYR A 223 -8.84 -3.86 21.35
C TYR A 223 -8.61 -4.96 20.34
N THR A 224 -8.39 -6.18 20.82
CA THR A 224 -7.99 -7.36 20.03
C THR A 224 -9.09 -8.41 19.92
N ALA A 225 -10.30 -8.15 20.48
CA ALA A 225 -11.44 -9.03 20.36
C ALA A 225 -12.42 -8.53 19.29
N HIS A 226 -12.76 -9.42 18.36
CA HIS A 226 -13.60 -9.08 17.21
C HIS A 226 -14.82 -9.99 17.15
N ASN A 227 -16.02 -9.42 17.14
CA ASN A 227 -17.30 -10.13 17.01
C ASN A 227 -18.05 -9.80 15.71
N SER A 228 -17.49 -8.94 14.89
CA SER A 228 -17.98 -8.59 13.55
C SER A 228 -16.79 -8.45 12.58
N PRO A 229 -16.98 -8.72 11.29
CA PRO A 229 -15.93 -8.46 10.32
C PRO A 229 -15.70 -6.95 10.13
N GLN A 230 -14.56 -6.61 9.52
CA GLN A 230 -14.36 -5.32 8.89
C GLN A 230 -15.13 -5.31 7.56
N PHE A 231 -15.68 -4.17 7.19
CA PHE A 231 -16.33 -3.95 5.89
C PHE A 231 -15.58 -2.90 5.10
N GLN A 232 -15.36 -3.19 3.81
CA GLN A 232 -14.81 -2.21 2.87
C GLN A 232 -15.66 -2.21 1.60
N ALA A 233 -15.80 -1.02 0.99
CA ALA A 233 -16.49 -0.83 -0.27
C ALA A 233 -15.74 0.18 -1.13
N GLY A 234 -15.79 0.02 -2.45
CA GLY A 234 -15.18 0.93 -3.41
C GLY A 234 -16.04 1.10 -4.65
N LEU A 235 -15.99 2.30 -5.23
CA LEU A 235 -16.58 2.65 -6.50
C LEU A 235 -15.53 3.34 -7.37
N ALA A 236 -15.36 2.90 -8.61
CA ALA A 236 -14.44 3.52 -9.55
C ALA A 236 -15.12 3.79 -10.89
N TYR A 237 -14.71 4.88 -11.52
CA TYR A 237 -15.08 5.23 -12.89
C TYR A 237 -13.82 5.47 -13.72
N SER A 238 -13.63 4.66 -14.75
CA SER A 238 -12.54 4.79 -15.72
C SER A 238 -13.06 5.35 -17.03
N PHE A 239 -12.34 6.30 -17.61
CA PHE A 239 -12.71 6.98 -18.85
C PHE A 239 -11.54 7.07 -19.82
N GLY A 240 -11.86 7.22 -21.10
CA GLY A 240 -10.89 7.27 -22.20
C GLY A 240 -10.40 5.89 -22.65
N ASP A 241 -9.62 5.86 -23.74
CA ASP A 241 -8.96 4.64 -24.24
C ASP A 241 -7.48 4.68 -23.85
N PRO A 242 -7.01 3.78 -22.96
CA PRO A 242 -5.60 3.76 -22.53
C PRO A 242 -4.59 3.53 -23.65
N LYS A 243 -5.03 3.15 -24.86
CA LYS A 243 -4.18 2.98 -26.05
C LYS A 243 -4.08 4.23 -26.91
N SER A 244 -4.77 5.29 -26.54
CA SER A 244 -4.75 6.57 -27.26
C SER A 244 -3.90 7.61 -26.50
N ASP A 245 -3.39 8.61 -27.22
CA ASP A 245 -2.73 9.78 -26.60
C ASP A 245 -3.75 10.83 -26.10
N GLN A 246 -5.04 10.50 -26.11
CA GLN A 246 -6.09 11.36 -25.60
C GLN A 246 -6.19 11.25 -24.09
N LEU A 247 -6.93 12.15 -23.49
CA LEU A 247 -7.19 12.15 -22.05
C LEU A 247 -7.84 10.84 -21.62
N THR A 248 -7.18 10.15 -20.70
CA THR A 248 -7.70 8.98 -20.00
C THR A 248 -7.61 9.20 -18.50
N GLY A 249 -8.30 8.40 -17.72
CA GLY A 249 -8.16 8.49 -16.27
C GLY A 249 -9.13 7.62 -15.50
N LYS A 250 -9.03 7.77 -14.18
CA LYS A 250 -9.87 7.07 -13.20
C LYS A 250 -10.22 8.02 -12.07
N VAL A 251 -11.45 7.92 -11.59
CA VAL A 251 -11.91 8.54 -10.34
C VAL A 251 -12.37 7.41 -9.43
N TRP A 252 -12.08 7.49 -8.15
CA TRP A 252 -12.51 6.47 -7.18
C TRP A 252 -12.97 7.09 -5.87
N LEU A 253 -13.76 6.31 -5.14
CA LEU A 253 -14.25 6.60 -3.80
C LEU A 253 -14.32 5.27 -3.04
N ASP A 254 -13.64 5.18 -1.91
CA ASP A 254 -13.64 3.99 -1.08
C ASP A 254 -14.08 4.32 0.37
N ALA A 255 -14.51 3.29 1.08
CA ALA A 255 -14.91 3.40 2.48
C ALA A 255 -14.50 2.15 3.26
N VAL A 256 -14.18 2.34 4.54
CA VAL A 256 -13.86 1.27 5.50
C VAL A 256 -14.59 1.51 6.81
N THR A 257 -15.03 0.43 7.47
CA THR A 257 -15.53 0.49 8.84
C THR A 257 -15.26 -0.81 9.59
N GLN A 258 -14.92 -0.67 10.86
CA GLN A 258 -14.64 -1.77 11.77
C GLN A 258 -15.12 -1.45 13.18
N HIS A 259 -15.42 -2.51 13.94
CA HIS A 259 -15.67 -2.46 15.38
C HIS A 259 -14.78 -3.48 16.09
N ALA A 260 -14.06 -3.03 17.12
CA ALA A 260 -13.16 -3.86 17.93
C ALA A 260 -13.50 -3.74 19.41
N LYS A 261 -13.16 -4.76 20.19
CA LYS A 261 -13.47 -4.85 21.63
C LYS A 261 -12.23 -5.18 22.44
N ALA A 262 -12.25 -4.74 23.68
CA ALA A 262 -11.31 -5.22 24.68
C ALA A 262 -11.51 -6.73 24.90
N PRO A 263 -10.42 -7.49 25.17
CA PRO A 263 -10.52 -8.89 25.60
C PRO A 263 -11.41 -9.04 26.84
N SER A 264 -12.14 -10.15 26.93
CA SER A 264 -13.07 -10.38 28.04
C SER A 264 -12.40 -10.33 29.43
N ALA A 265 -11.11 -10.67 29.50
CA ALA A 265 -10.31 -10.59 30.71
C ALA A 265 -10.14 -9.15 31.23
N ASP A 266 -10.16 -8.16 30.32
CA ASP A 266 -9.85 -6.76 30.62
C ASP A 266 -11.09 -5.91 30.89
N VAL A 267 -12.30 -6.41 30.54
CA VAL A 267 -13.56 -5.66 30.58
C VAL A 267 -13.84 -5.13 32.02
N ALA A 268 -13.61 -5.94 33.03
CA ALA A 268 -13.87 -5.53 34.44
C ALA A 268 -12.89 -4.44 34.88
N THR A 269 -11.62 -4.57 34.50
CA THR A 269 -10.57 -3.58 34.79
C THR A 269 -10.84 -2.29 34.05
N ASN A 270 -11.13 -2.36 32.76
CA ASN A 270 -11.46 -1.20 31.93
C ASN A 270 -12.64 -0.42 32.51
N THR A 271 -13.72 -1.13 32.88
CA THR A 271 -14.90 -0.50 33.50
C THR A 271 -14.56 0.20 34.83
N ALA A 272 -13.67 -0.40 35.64
CA ALA A 272 -13.26 0.19 36.91
C ALA A 272 -12.43 1.47 36.77
N TYR A 273 -11.68 1.59 35.67
CA TYR A 273 -10.83 2.75 35.38
C TYR A 273 -11.43 3.72 34.36
N GLY A 274 -12.67 3.50 33.90
CA GLY A 274 -13.33 4.37 32.92
C GLY A 274 -12.75 4.27 31.52
N ILE A 275 -12.08 3.15 31.19
CA ILE A 275 -11.57 2.84 29.84
C ILE A 275 -12.71 2.24 29.02
N ALA A 276 -12.84 2.61 27.76
CA ALA A 276 -13.83 2.03 26.85
C ALA A 276 -13.62 0.51 26.69
N ASN A 277 -14.71 -0.24 26.56
CA ASN A 277 -14.65 -1.69 26.31
C ASN A 277 -14.79 -2.03 24.82
N ASP A 278 -15.13 -1.03 24.01
CA ASP A 278 -15.23 -1.15 22.55
C ASP A 278 -14.89 0.17 21.86
N VAL A 279 -14.41 0.07 20.64
CA VAL A 279 -14.03 1.20 19.78
C VAL A 279 -14.49 0.92 18.36
N SER A 280 -14.63 1.98 17.59
CA SER A 280 -15.01 1.87 16.16
C SER A 280 -14.13 2.75 15.31
N GLY A 281 -13.78 2.26 14.12
CA GLY A 281 -13.11 3.05 13.10
C GLY A 281 -13.94 3.13 11.83
N SER A 282 -14.02 4.31 11.24
CA SER A 282 -14.67 4.53 9.94
C SER A 282 -13.95 5.59 9.15
N GLY A 283 -13.74 5.34 7.87
CA GLY A 283 -13.05 6.26 6.96
C GLY A 283 -13.59 6.22 5.54
N VAL A 284 -13.33 7.28 4.83
CA VAL A 284 -13.59 7.41 3.40
C VAL A 284 -12.37 8.00 2.72
N ASP A 285 -12.12 7.60 1.49
CA ASP A 285 -11.12 8.20 0.63
C ASP A 285 -11.67 8.44 -0.77
N ALA A 286 -11.00 9.33 -1.50
CA ALA A 286 -11.30 9.59 -2.90
C ALA A 286 -10.04 10.05 -3.62
N GLY A 287 -10.00 9.75 -4.91
CA GLY A 287 -8.91 10.22 -5.74
C GLY A 287 -9.27 10.31 -7.21
N VAL A 288 -8.40 10.98 -7.93
CA VAL A 288 -8.46 11.11 -9.38
C VAL A 288 -7.06 10.95 -9.96
N LYS A 289 -6.96 10.14 -10.99
CA LYS A 289 -5.80 10.03 -11.87
C LYS A 289 -6.19 10.42 -13.28
N VAL A 290 -5.35 11.22 -13.91
CA VAL A 290 -5.50 11.59 -15.33
C VAL A 290 -4.18 11.41 -16.05
N ASP A 291 -4.28 10.92 -17.29
CA ASP A 291 -3.16 10.71 -18.21
C ASP A 291 -3.45 11.37 -19.54
N VAL A 292 -2.51 12.15 -20.08
CA VAL A 292 -2.59 12.75 -21.39
C VAL A 292 -1.20 13.00 -21.98
N ALA A 293 -0.92 12.45 -23.14
CA ALA A 293 0.34 12.70 -23.88
C ALA A 293 1.63 12.55 -23.04
N GLY A 294 1.66 11.54 -22.16
CA GLY A 294 2.80 11.26 -21.28
C GLY A 294 2.82 12.03 -19.96
N LEU A 295 1.92 13.00 -19.77
CA LEU A 295 1.68 13.64 -18.49
C LEU A 295 0.69 12.78 -17.68
N GLU A 296 1.04 12.42 -16.45
CA GLU A 296 0.17 11.78 -15.48
C GLU A 296 0.05 12.69 -14.25
N ALA A 297 -1.15 12.88 -13.76
CA ALA A 297 -1.40 13.59 -12.50
C ALA A 297 -2.33 12.78 -11.61
N VAL A 298 -2.02 12.74 -10.30
CA VAL A 298 -2.83 12.09 -9.28
C VAL A 298 -3.13 13.09 -8.16
N VAL A 299 -4.36 13.12 -7.72
CA VAL A 299 -4.80 13.82 -6.50
C VAL A 299 -5.61 12.84 -5.68
N TYR A 300 -5.27 12.71 -4.41
CA TYR A 300 -5.91 11.78 -3.48
C TYR A 300 -6.10 12.44 -2.13
N GLY A 301 -7.15 12.06 -1.40
CA GLY A 301 -7.36 12.47 -0.02
C GLY A 301 -8.23 11.48 0.74
N TYR A 302 -8.03 11.41 2.06
CA TYR A 302 -8.81 10.58 2.97
C TYR A 302 -9.21 11.37 4.21
N TYR A 303 -10.26 10.91 4.86
CA TYR A 303 -10.72 11.37 6.16
C TYR A 303 -11.33 10.22 6.95
N GLY A 304 -11.08 10.18 8.26
CA GLY A 304 -11.71 9.20 9.13
C GLY A 304 -11.61 9.51 10.61
N LYS A 305 -12.28 8.69 11.40
CA LYS A 305 -12.22 8.68 12.86
C LYS A 305 -11.99 7.25 13.32
N GLY A 306 -11.04 7.05 14.23
CA GLY A 306 -10.68 5.72 14.71
C GLY A 306 -10.05 4.83 13.62
N ILE A 307 -9.42 5.40 12.57
CA ILE A 307 -8.76 4.63 11.51
C ILE A 307 -7.23 4.72 11.56
N GLY A 308 -6.69 5.57 12.46
CA GLY A 308 -5.24 5.73 12.60
C GLY A 308 -4.58 6.59 11.54
N THR A 309 -3.29 6.41 11.30
CA THR A 309 -2.53 7.22 10.34
C THR A 309 -1.61 6.44 9.41
N THR A 310 -0.63 5.68 9.86
CA THR A 310 0.34 4.98 9.01
C THR A 310 -0.25 3.73 8.38
N GLY A 311 -0.86 2.88 9.17
CA GLY A 311 -1.66 1.72 8.75
C GLY A 311 -3.06 1.83 9.35
N LEU A 312 -4.01 1.09 8.80
CA LEU A 312 -5.35 1.01 9.36
C LEU A 312 -5.26 0.61 10.84
N TYR A 313 -5.93 1.41 11.69
CA TYR A 313 -6.04 1.28 13.14
C TYR A 313 -4.74 1.48 13.94
N VAL A 314 -3.63 1.85 13.29
CA VAL A 314 -2.39 2.23 13.97
C VAL A 314 -2.52 3.63 14.56
N LEU A 315 -2.36 3.77 15.88
CA LEU A 315 -2.57 5.02 16.63
C LEU A 315 -4.02 5.56 16.55
N ALA A 316 -5.00 4.72 16.31
CA ALA A 316 -6.39 5.12 16.08
C ALA A 316 -7.10 5.58 17.36
N THR A 317 -6.68 5.08 18.53
CA THR A 317 -7.28 5.37 19.83
C THR A 317 -6.25 5.87 20.84
N ASP A 318 -6.71 6.61 21.85
CA ASP A 318 -5.93 6.96 23.03
C ASP A 318 -5.95 5.83 24.10
N ALA A 319 -5.30 6.07 25.23
CA ALA A 319 -5.16 5.08 26.30
C ALA A 319 -6.51 4.72 27.00
N VAL A 320 -7.56 5.51 26.81
CA VAL A 320 -8.89 5.27 27.38
C VAL A 320 -9.94 4.89 26.33
N GLY A 321 -9.52 4.69 25.08
CA GLY A 321 -10.38 4.32 23.97
C GLY A 321 -11.05 5.49 23.25
N GLY A 322 -10.58 6.71 23.49
CA GLY A 322 -10.99 7.88 22.72
C GLY A 322 -10.50 7.77 21.26
N GLU A 323 -11.42 7.82 20.32
CA GLU A 323 -11.10 7.67 18.89
C GLU A 323 -10.52 8.96 18.31
N ARG A 324 -9.31 8.89 17.75
CA ARG A 324 -8.64 10.01 17.08
C ARG A 324 -9.19 10.22 15.69
N LYS A 325 -9.22 11.48 15.23
CA LYS A 325 -9.51 11.82 13.83
C LYS A 325 -8.21 11.88 13.05
N SER A 326 -8.28 11.45 11.80
CA SER A 326 -7.16 11.55 10.86
C SER A 326 -7.64 11.94 9.48
N ASP A 327 -6.80 12.72 8.80
CA ASP A 327 -6.99 13.14 7.43
C ASP A 327 -5.64 13.28 6.74
N GLY A 328 -5.67 13.27 5.42
CA GLY A 328 -4.45 13.40 4.64
C GLY A 328 -4.72 13.28 3.15
N GLY A 329 -3.64 13.34 2.39
CA GLY A 329 -3.70 13.20 0.95
C GLY A 329 -2.38 13.49 0.28
N TYR A 330 -2.31 13.26 -1.02
CA TYR A 330 -1.16 13.63 -1.82
C TYR A 330 -1.56 14.16 -3.19
N ILE A 331 -0.64 14.94 -3.76
CA ILE A 331 -0.67 15.39 -5.14
C ILE A 331 0.62 14.95 -5.83
N GLN A 332 0.50 14.48 -7.04
CA GLN A 332 1.61 13.95 -7.82
C GLN A 332 1.47 14.34 -9.28
N VAL A 333 2.59 14.66 -9.90
CA VAL A 333 2.68 14.86 -11.34
C VAL A 333 3.92 14.14 -11.87
N THR A 334 3.75 13.33 -12.90
CA THR A 334 4.87 12.70 -13.61
C THR A 334 4.79 13.03 -15.11
N TYR A 335 5.93 13.06 -15.77
CA TYR A 335 6.01 13.25 -17.21
C TYR A 335 6.99 12.26 -17.84
N LYS A 336 6.53 11.54 -18.85
CA LYS A 336 7.31 10.53 -19.58
C LYS A 336 7.91 11.13 -20.84
N LEU A 337 9.24 11.12 -20.91
CA LEU A 337 10.07 11.54 -22.04
C LEU A 337 10.77 10.30 -22.62
N ASP A 338 10.17 9.65 -23.61
CA ASP A 338 10.66 8.39 -24.17
C ASP A 338 10.89 7.32 -23.08
N LYS A 339 12.14 7.06 -22.70
CA LYS A 339 12.55 6.09 -21.68
C LYS A 339 12.65 6.68 -20.27
N LEU A 340 12.66 7.99 -20.13
CA LEU A 340 12.78 8.69 -18.86
C LEU A 340 11.41 9.17 -18.39
N LYS A 341 11.00 8.79 -17.18
CA LYS A 341 9.88 9.38 -16.44
C LYS A 341 10.44 10.22 -15.30
N LEU A 342 10.07 11.50 -15.24
CA LEU A 342 10.36 12.39 -14.14
C LEU A 342 9.08 12.63 -13.36
N GLY A 343 9.19 12.77 -12.04
CA GLY A 343 8.03 12.98 -11.20
C GLY A 343 8.32 13.83 -9.97
N VAL A 344 7.30 14.54 -9.52
CA VAL A 344 7.26 15.22 -8.24
C VAL A 344 5.99 14.84 -7.50
N SER A 345 6.08 14.67 -6.20
CA SER A 345 4.96 14.29 -5.36
C SER A 345 5.10 14.94 -3.99
N TYR A 346 4.00 15.43 -3.43
CA TYR A 346 3.91 15.94 -2.07
C TYR A 346 2.70 15.33 -1.37
N GLY A 347 2.88 14.88 -0.14
CA GLY A 347 1.81 14.29 0.64
C GLY A 347 1.91 14.63 2.12
N ILE A 348 0.76 14.61 2.79
CA ILE A 348 0.61 14.87 4.23
C ILE A 348 -0.36 13.87 4.84
N SER A 349 -0.13 13.53 6.12
CA SER A 349 -1.07 12.81 6.96
C SER A 349 -1.12 13.47 8.33
N ASP A 350 -2.30 13.86 8.76
CA ASP A 350 -2.57 14.49 10.05
C ASP A 350 -3.30 13.52 10.98
N LEU A 351 -2.91 13.52 12.28
CA LEU A 351 -3.58 12.81 13.34
C LEU A 351 -3.93 13.81 14.44
N GLN A 352 -5.21 13.90 14.79
CA GLN A 352 -5.70 14.77 15.86
C GLN A 352 -5.79 14.00 17.18
N LEU A 353 -5.57 14.66 18.30
CA LEU A 353 -5.83 14.09 19.62
C LEU A 353 -7.31 13.72 19.78
N ALA A 354 -7.59 12.69 20.56
CA ALA A 354 -8.94 12.37 20.99
C ALA A 354 -9.50 13.45 21.93
N ASP A 355 -10.81 13.48 22.11
CA ASP A 355 -11.46 14.45 22.99
C ASP A 355 -11.01 14.25 24.45
N GLY A 356 -10.30 15.24 25.00
CA GLY A 356 -9.75 15.19 26.37
C GLY A 356 -8.38 14.53 26.48
N GLU A 357 -7.79 14.07 25.39
CA GLU A 357 -6.42 13.57 25.36
C GLU A 357 -5.42 14.69 25.60
N LEU A 358 -4.38 14.43 26.41
CA LEU A 358 -3.37 15.43 26.74
C LEU A 358 -2.36 15.56 25.62
N THR A 359 -1.86 16.78 25.40
CA THR A 359 -0.76 17.08 24.50
C THR A 359 0.48 16.27 24.90
N SER A 360 1.13 15.65 23.92
CA SER A 360 2.32 14.82 24.10
C SER A 360 3.18 14.86 22.83
N ASP A 361 4.26 14.09 22.83
CA ASP A 361 5.14 13.83 21.69
C ASP A 361 4.48 13.01 20.56
N LEU A 362 3.18 12.66 20.69
CA LEU A 362 2.44 11.95 19.65
C LEU A 362 2.45 12.74 18.34
N VAL A 363 2.66 12.03 17.25
CA VAL A 363 2.64 12.62 15.91
C VAL A 363 1.31 13.33 15.63
N ARG A 364 1.43 14.59 15.23
CA ARG A 364 0.33 15.40 14.71
C ARG A 364 0.31 15.38 13.19
N ARG A 365 1.49 15.41 12.56
CA ARG A 365 1.65 15.46 11.11
C ARG A 365 2.90 14.73 10.67
N ASN A 366 2.76 13.92 9.63
CA ASN A 366 3.83 13.48 8.77
C ASN A 366 3.64 14.08 7.38
N ASP A 367 4.68 14.64 6.79
CA ASP A 367 4.67 15.11 5.40
C ASP A 367 5.96 14.76 4.66
N SER A 368 5.87 14.60 3.34
CA SER A 368 7.05 14.39 2.52
C SER A 368 6.91 14.98 1.12
N PHE A 369 8.05 15.46 0.61
CA PHE A 369 8.26 15.81 -0.78
C PHE A 369 9.17 14.77 -1.43
N VAL A 370 8.83 14.32 -2.63
CA VAL A 370 9.64 13.39 -3.41
C VAL A 370 9.85 13.92 -4.83
N PHE A 371 11.10 13.92 -5.27
CA PHE A 371 11.47 14.06 -6.67
C PHE A 371 12.03 12.73 -7.15
N GLY A 372 11.51 12.17 -8.26
CA GLY A 372 11.92 10.88 -8.80
C GLY A 372 12.28 10.94 -10.29
N ALA A 373 13.27 10.14 -10.67
CA ALA A 373 13.70 9.90 -12.05
C ALA A 373 13.76 8.39 -12.30
N TYR A 374 13.01 7.91 -13.29
CA TYR A 374 12.85 6.50 -13.60
C TYR A 374 13.24 6.27 -15.06
N TYR A 375 14.34 5.56 -15.31
CA TYR A 375 14.87 5.34 -16.66
C TYR A 375 14.77 3.88 -17.08
N GLY A 376 13.89 3.59 -18.04
CA GLY A 376 13.71 2.26 -18.61
C GLY A 376 14.88 1.89 -19.54
N ILE A 377 15.83 1.08 -19.05
CA ILE A 377 16.91 0.52 -19.89
C ILE A 377 16.31 -0.42 -20.93
N THR A 378 15.44 -1.33 -20.46
CA THR A 378 14.67 -2.26 -21.29
C THR A 378 13.19 -2.19 -20.91
N LYS A 379 12.36 -3.04 -21.51
CA LYS A 379 10.94 -3.18 -21.09
C LYS A 379 10.77 -3.73 -19.68
N SER A 380 11.77 -4.45 -19.17
CA SER A 380 11.73 -5.12 -17.88
C SER A 380 12.61 -4.46 -16.82
N LEU A 381 13.66 -3.73 -17.20
CA LEU A 381 14.66 -3.18 -16.28
C LEU A 381 14.58 -1.66 -16.27
N THR A 382 14.32 -1.10 -15.08
CA THR A 382 14.28 0.34 -14.81
C THR A 382 15.32 0.72 -13.78
N LEU A 383 16.14 1.75 -14.08
CA LEU A 383 16.94 2.44 -13.07
C LEU A 383 16.11 3.52 -12.41
N VAL A 384 16.34 3.72 -11.12
CA VAL A 384 15.59 4.68 -10.30
C VAL A 384 16.55 5.53 -9.49
N GLY A 385 16.25 6.83 -9.44
CA GLY A 385 16.89 7.76 -8.54
C GLY A 385 15.82 8.65 -7.91
N GLU A 386 15.83 8.78 -6.58
CA GLU A 386 14.89 9.61 -5.84
C GLU A 386 15.62 10.50 -4.84
N PHE A 387 15.10 11.71 -4.64
CA PHE A 387 15.39 12.58 -3.52
C PHE A 387 14.10 12.76 -2.71
N ILE A 388 14.18 12.52 -1.42
CA ILE A 388 13.06 12.56 -0.49
C ILE A 388 13.39 13.55 0.63
N ASP A 389 12.41 14.37 1.02
CA ASP A 389 12.49 15.27 2.18
C ASP A 389 11.23 15.01 3.02
N SER A 390 11.39 14.37 4.17
CA SER A 390 10.31 13.96 5.07
C SER A 390 10.38 14.74 6.38
N LYS A 391 9.22 15.04 6.96
CA LYS A 391 9.09 15.75 8.21
C LYS A 391 8.00 15.15 9.08
N SER A 392 8.29 14.98 10.36
CA SER A 392 7.33 14.59 11.39
C SER A 392 7.21 15.71 12.43
N LYS A 393 5.98 16.02 12.85
CA LYS A 393 5.67 17.01 13.89
C LYS A 393 4.80 16.40 14.96
N ALA A 394 5.15 16.61 16.22
CA ALA A 394 4.36 16.20 17.38
C ALA A 394 3.33 17.27 17.78
N HIS A 395 2.41 16.87 18.68
CA HIS A 395 1.42 17.79 19.25
C HIS A 395 2.02 18.80 20.25
N ASP A 396 3.09 18.46 20.93
CA ASP A 396 3.82 19.35 21.86
C ASP A 396 4.75 20.33 21.14
N GLY A 397 4.97 20.13 19.84
CA GLY A 397 5.76 21.01 18.98
C GLY A 397 7.11 20.45 18.58
N ASP A 398 7.49 19.27 19.05
CA ASP A 398 8.70 18.60 18.60
C ASP A 398 8.61 18.23 17.11
N GLU A 399 9.75 18.28 16.43
CA GLU A 399 9.86 18.03 14.99
C GLU A 399 11.08 17.15 14.71
N ALA A 400 10.93 16.23 13.74
CA ALA A 400 12.02 15.46 13.15
C ALA A 400 12.03 15.67 11.64
N THR A 401 13.23 15.72 11.05
CA THR A 401 13.42 15.84 9.59
C THR A 401 14.35 14.78 9.08
N GLU A 402 14.07 14.28 7.88
CA GLU A 402 14.86 13.26 7.20
C GLU A 402 15.01 13.63 5.73
N LYS A 403 16.23 13.49 5.19
CA LYS A 403 16.50 13.65 3.77
C LYS A 403 17.18 12.41 3.24
N ASP A 404 16.54 11.77 2.26
CA ASP A 404 17.04 10.55 1.67
C ASP A 404 17.47 10.78 0.22
N VAL A 405 18.51 10.07 -0.18
CA VAL A 405 18.85 9.83 -1.58
C VAL A 405 18.81 8.34 -1.82
N ALA A 406 17.94 7.92 -2.73
CA ALA A 406 17.81 6.53 -3.11
C ALA A 406 18.24 6.32 -4.58
N LEU A 407 19.11 5.33 -4.81
CA LEU A 407 19.60 4.95 -6.14
C LEU A 407 19.53 3.44 -6.29
N GLY A 408 18.90 2.95 -7.35
CA GLY A 408 18.80 1.50 -7.53
C GLY A 408 18.13 1.10 -8.85
N ALA A 409 17.65 -0.12 -8.85
CA ALA A 409 16.99 -0.69 -10.00
C ALA A 409 15.88 -1.67 -9.61
N ILE A 410 14.91 -1.83 -10.52
CA ILE A 410 13.87 -2.84 -10.44
C ILE A 410 13.79 -3.57 -11.78
N LEU A 411 13.77 -4.91 -11.68
CA LEU A 411 13.59 -5.83 -12.80
C LEU A 411 12.27 -6.57 -12.63
N PHE A 412 11.41 -6.52 -13.64
CA PHE A 412 10.18 -7.32 -13.75
C PHE A 412 10.36 -8.47 -14.72
N PHE A 413 9.72 -9.60 -14.45
CA PHE A 413 9.71 -10.80 -15.31
C PHE A 413 8.41 -11.57 -15.21
#